data_99bee8199d6a45d641ad3d5039a55df5
#
_entry.id   99bee8199d6a45d641ad3d5039a55df5
#
_cell.length_a   1.000
_cell.length_b   1.000
_cell.length_c   1.000
_cell.angle_alpha   90.00
_cell.angle_beta   90.00
_cell.angle_gamma   90.00
#
_symmetry.space_group_name_H-M   'P 1'
#
loop_
_entity.id
_entity.type
_entity.pdbx_description
1 polymer ?
#
loop_
_entity_poly.entity_id
_entity_poly.type
_entity_poly.pdbx_seq_one_letter_code
_entity_poly.pdbx_strand_id
1 'polypeptide(L)'
;MIDEHLITGAGGGQVLALALRAPHSAASTLVAQLDAIAGTGIDGDRHADPLSPRQVLLASAAVYADLALPAHTLGENLLVDLDTAQLASGTVLQIGDAVRLRLMFQCEACGHLDAFQAGVSGRIGRRRGVLARVLAGGIVRPGDRIRDLGRILPAWDDDWRARVAQVLRALPDGMVLSYAQLARLAGVQSSYCRAFPRLVKGLGYAGKAVSGQAAVGLRCWQGEGLFDDAPVQQAHEEGHEDNQ
;
A
#
# COMPACT_ATOMS: atom_id res chain seq x y z
N MET A 1 -3.84 1.43 29.60
CA MET A 1 -3.96 -0.05 29.59
C MET A 1 -5.10 -0.34 28.65
N ILE A 2 -4.78 -0.81 27.46
CA ILE A 2 -5.78 -1.20 26.45
C ILE A 2 -6.11 -2.65 26.79
N ASP A 3 -7.39 -2.89 27.03
CA ASP A 3 -7.96 -4.17 27.48
C ASP A 3 -7.67 -5.26 26.43
N GLU A 4 -6.90 -6.30 26.79
CA GLU A 4 -6.47 -7.42 25.93
C GLU A 4 -7.63 -8.33 25.49
N HIS A 5 -8.88 -8.07 25.87
CA HIS A 5 -10.01 -8.98 25.69
C HIS A 5 -10.90 -8.70 24.47
N LEU A 6 -10.56 -7.75 23.60
CA LEU A 6 -11.37 -7.42 22.40
C LEU A 6 -10.73 -7.83 21.06
N ILE A 7 -9.70 -8.69 21.06
CA ILE A 7 -9.08 -9.19 19.81
C ILE A 7 -9.55 -10.62 19.55
N THR A 8 -10.79 -10.78 19.13
CA THR A 8 -11.26 -12.02 18.46
C THR A 8 -11.31 -11.80 16.95
N GLY A 9 -10.19 -11.50 16.35
CA GLY A 9 -9.96 -11.60 14.90
C GLY A 9 -9.32 -12.95 14.62
N ALA A 10 -10.11 -13.94 14.23
CA ALA A 10 -9.63 -15.24 13.75
C ALA A 10 -8.92 -15.06 12.42
N GLY A 11 -7.59 -15.02 12.43
CA GLY A 11 -6.79 -14.93 11.20
C GLY A 11 -5.35 -14.53 11.47
N GLY A 12 -4.62 -15.31 12.25
CA GLY A 12 -3.17 -15.15 12.38
C GLY A 12 -2.45 -15.82 11.21
N GLY A 13 -1.35 -15.23 10.75
CA GLY A 13 -0.45 -15.79 9.76
C GLY A 13 1.00 -15.66 10.17
N GLN A 14 1.90 -16.02 9.27
CA GLN A 14 3.33 -16.01 9.48
C GLN A 14 4.07 -15.49 8.25
N VAL A 15 5.18 -14.81 8.49
CA VAL A 15 6.15 -14.47 7.44
C VAL A 15 6.95 -15.71 7.10
N LEU A 16 6.94 -16.13 5.84
CA LEU A 16 7.62 -17.33 5.36
C LEU A 16 9.00 -17.02 4.79
N ALA A 17 9.11 -15.93 4.02
CA ALA A 17 10.36 -15.49 3.42
C ALA A 17 10.34 -13.98 3.21
N LEU A 18 11.54 -13.41 3.08
CA LEU A 18 11.76 -12.00 2.89
C LEU A 18 12.63 -11.76 1.67
N ALA A 19 12.27 -10.73 0.90
CA ALA A 19 13.08 -10.31 -0.24
C ALA A 19 13.22 -8.80 -0.30
N LEU A 20 14.40 -8.35 -0.71
CA LEU A 20 14.75 -6.95 -0.91
C LEU A 20 15.05 -6.71 -2.38
N ARG A 21 14.52 -5.65 -2.95
CA ARG A 21 14.91 -5.16 -4.26
C ARG A 21 15.67 -3.85 -4.13
N ALA A 22 17.00 -3.93 -4.21
CA ALA A 22 17.84 -2.75 -4.13
C ALA A 22 17.53 -1.75 -5.28
N PRO A 23 17.79 -0.46 -5.08
CA PRO A 23 17.74 0.54 -6.16
C PRO A 23 18.55 0.07 -7.37
N HIS A 24 18.01 0.28 -8.57
CA HIS A 24 18.59 -0.15 -9.86
C HIS A 24 18.71 -1.67 -10.07
N SER A 25 18.28 -2.53 -9.12
CA SER A 25 18.22 -3.97 -9.34
C SER A 25 16.94 -4.37 -10.08
N ALA A 26 17.07 -5.27 -11.06
CA ALA A 26 15.93 -5.89 -11.73
C ALA A 26 15.33 -7.04 -10.90
N ALA A 27 16.15 -7.72 -10.09
CA ALA A 27 15.77 -8.89 -9.32
C ALA A 27 15.66 -8.58 -7.82
N SER A 28 14.77 -9.29 -7.14
CA SER A 28 14.71 -9.35 -5.69
C SER A 28 15.76 -10.35 -5.16
N THR A 29 16.35 -10.05 -4.01
CA THR A 29 17.32 -10.90 -3.32
C THR A 29 16.71 -11.35 -2.00
N LEU A 30 16.80 -12.66 -1.69
CA LEU A 30 16.40 -13.19 -0.39
C LEU A 30 17.29 -12.63 0.71
N VAL A 31 16.68 -12.28 1.83
CA VAL A 31 17.37 -11.74 3.00
C VAL A 31 16.89 -12.42 4.28
N ALA A 32 17.75 -12.46 5.29
CA ALA A 32 17.41 -13.04 6.59
C ALA A 32 16.54 -12.13 7.45
N GLN A 33 16.57 -10.83 7.19
CA GLN A 33 15.74 -9.84 7.87
C GLN A 33 15.55 -8.60 7.00
N LEU A 34 14.48 -7.84 7.29
CA LEU A 34 14.22 -6.52 6.74
C LEU A 34 14.10 -5.51 7.86
N ASP A 35 14.63 -4.31 7.66
CA ASP A 35 14.42 -3.18 8.55
C ASP A 35 13.29 -2.30 7.98
N ALA A 36 12.17 -2.25 8.70
CA ALA A 36 11.02 -1.44 8.34
C ALA A 36 11.13 -0.07 9.02
N ILE A 37 11.11 0.99 8.22
CA ILE A 37 11.20 2.39 8.69
C ILE A 37 9.82 3.03 8.61
N ALA A 38 9.31 3.50 9.75
CA ALA A 38 8.01 4.16 9.84
C ALA A 38 7.88 5.30 8.82
N GLY A 39 6.76 5.32 8.09
CA GLY A 39 6.45 6.32 7.07
C GLY A 39 7.25 6.18 5.77
N THR A 40 8.34 5.41 5.73
CA THR A 40 9.26 5.34 4.59
C THR A 40 9.17 4.02 3.82
N GLY A 41 9.12 2.88 4.52
CA GLY A 41 9.13 1.55 3.90
C GLY A 41 10.27 0.68 4.39
N ILE A 42 10.79 -0.19 3.54
CA ILE A 42 11.90 -1.08 3.88
C ILE A 42 13.23 -0.41 3.55
N ASP A 43 14.15 -0.39 4.51
CA ASP A 43 15.49 0.19 4.32
C ASP A 43 16.22 -0.49 3.15
N GLY A 44 16.81 0.31 2.28
CA GLY A 44 17.52 -0.17 1.10
C GLY A 44 16.63 -0.73 -0.02
N ASP A 45 15.29 -0.75 0.13
CA ASP A 45 14.39 -1.14 -0.97
C ASP A 45 14.15 0.01 -1.93
N ARG A 46 14.03 -0.31 -3.22
CA ARG A 46 13.74 0.67 -4.28
C ARG A 46 12.39 1.40 -4.12
N HIS A 47 11.48 0.84 -3.34
CA HIS A 47 10.16 1.40 -3.07
C HIS A 47 10.09 2.14 -1.72
N ALA A 48 11.23 2.26 -1.01
CA ALA A 48 11.33 3.10 0.17
C ALA A 48 11.10 4.57 -0.22
N ASP A 49 9.90 5.06 0.08
CA ASP A 49 9.44 6.38 -0.35
C ASP A 49 8.35 6.89 0.58
N PRO A 50 8.61 7.97 1.36
CA PRO A 50 7.62 8.51 2.30
C PRO A 50 6.35 9.04 1.63
N LEU A 51 6.41 9.36 0.33
CA LEU A 51 5.28 9.90 -0.43
C LEU A 51 4.57 8.85 -1.29
N SER A 52 4.94 7.58 -1.18
CA SER A 52 4.31 6.48 -1.92
C SER A 52 3.43 5.61 -1.02
N PRO A 53 2.23 5.22 -1.46
CA PRO A 53 1.44 4.20 -0.79
C PRO A 53 1.93 2.76 -1.09
N ARG A 54 2.99 2.59 -1.87
CA ARG A 54 3.51 1.30 -2.37
C ARG A 54 4.85 0.96 -1.74
N GLN A 55 4.96 1.05 -0.42
CA GLN A 55 6.24 0.88 0.29
C GLN A 55 6.63 -0.59 0.46
N VAL A 56 5.64 -1.46 0.70
CA VAL A 56 5.84 -2.88 0.98
C VAL A 56 4.82 -3.68 0.18
N LEU A 57 5.25 -4.79 -0.42
CA LEU A 57 4.35 -5.74 -1.07
C LEU A 57 4.35 -7.06 -0.29
N LEU A 58 3.14 -7.51 0.11
CA LEU A 58 2.88 -8.80 0.69
C LEU A 58 2.26 -9.72 -0.37
N ALA A 59 2.75 -10.95 -0.51
CA ALA A 59 2.17 -11.95 -1.39
C ALA A 59 1.95 -13.28 -0.67
N SER A 60 0.87 -13.97 -1.04
CA SER A 60 0.54 -15.28 -0.49
C SER A 60 1.41 -16.38 -1.11
N ALA A 61 1.94 -17.27 -0.28
CA ALA A 61 2.68 -18.43 -0.74
C ALA A 61 1.80 -19.41 -1.57
N ALA A 62 0.51 -19.49 -1.26
CA ALA A 62 -0.42 -20.36 -1.97
C ALA A 62 -0.49 -20.02 -3.47
N VAL A 63 -0.38 -18.73 -3.83
CA VAL A 63 -0.42 -18.28 -5.23
C VAL A 63 0.71 -18.85 -6.07
N TYR A 64 1.88 -19.03 -5.47
CA TYR A 64 3.04 -19.61 -6.13
C TYR A 64 2.80 -21.09 -6.49
N ALA A 65 2.21 -21.85 -5.58
CA ALA A 65 1.86 -23.24 -5.81
C ALA A 65 0.74 -23.37 -6.87
N ASP A 66 -0.34 -22.59 -6.72
CA ASP A 66 -1.52 -22.66 -7.59
C ASP A 66 -1.23 -22.28 -9.05
N LEU A 67 -0.34 -21.32 -9.27
CA LEU A 67 0.01 -20.81 -10.60
C LEU A 67 1.34 -21.38 -11.10
N ALA A 68 2.00 -22.25 -10.33
CA ALA A 68 3.33 -22.81 -10.61
C ALA A 68 4.35 -21.72 -10.96
N LEU A 69 4.38 -20.62 -10.18
CA LEU A 69 5.27 -19.49 -10.43
C LEU A 69 6.68 -19.77 -9.87
N PRO A 70 7.72 -19.29 -10.57
CA PRO A 70 9.07 -19.24 -9.97
C PRO A 70 9.08 -18.38 -8.71
N ALA A 71 9.91 -18.71 -7.75
CA ALA A 71 10.04 -17.96 -6.51
C ALA A 71 10.30 -16.47 -6.78
N HIS A 72 9.69 -15.61 -5.96
CA HIS A 72 9.82 -14.14 -6.02
C HIS A 72 9.43 -13.46 -7.35
N THR A 73 8.74 -14.15 -8.25
CA THR A 73 8.19 -13.59 -9.49
C THR A 73 7.29 -12.40 -9.23
N LEU A 74 6.55 -12.41 -8.13
CA LEU A 74 5.64 -11.32 -7.76
C LEU A 74 6.39 -10.08 -7.24
N GLY A 75 7.68 -10.19 -6.92
CA GLY A 75 8.51 -9.09 -6.44
C GLY A 75 8.06 -8.56 -5.07
N GLU A 76 7.53 -9.45 -4.24
CA GLU A 76 7.13 -9.17 -2.87
C GLU A 76 8.33 -8.94 -1.96
N ASN A 77 8.10 -8.13 -0.92
CA ASN A 77 9.03 -8.00 0.20
C ASN A 77 8.77 -9.09 1.25
N LEU A 78 7.50 -9.42 1.49
CA LEU A 78 7.07 -10.43 2.44
C LEU A 78 6.26 -11.51 1.72
N LEU A 79 6.78 -12.74 1.75
CA LEU A 79 6.01 -13.94 1.41
C LEU A 79 5.33 -14.43 2.69
N VAL A 80 4.01 -14.58 2.65
CA VAL A 80 3.20 -14.89 3.83
C VAL A 80 2.30 -16.10 3.60
N ASP A 81 1.86 -16.77 4.67
CA ASP A 81 0.89 -17.88 4.61
C ASP A 81 -0.58 -17.41 4.63
N LEU A 82 -0.83 -16.10 4.59
CA LEU A 82 -2.15 -15.52 4.51
C LEU A 82 -2.66 -15.42 3.06
N ASP A 83 -3.97 -15.53 2.86
CA ASP A 83 -4.60 -15.18 1.58
C ASP A 83 -4.68 -13.65 1.44
N THR A 84 -3.68 -13.07 0.79
CA THR A 84 -3.59 -11.62 0.59
C THR A 84 -4.70 -11.05 -0.29
N ALA A 85 -5.41 -11.87 -1.07
CA ALA A 85 -6.53 -11.43 -1.91
C ALA A 85 -7.78 -11.07 -1.08
N GLN A 86 -7.90 -11.61 0.14
CA GLN A 86 -9.00 -11.33 1.07
C GLN A 86 -8.73 -10.13 1.98
N LEU A 87 -7.49 -9.66 2.04
CA LEU A 87 -7.12 -8.54 2.89
C LEU A 87 -7.68 -7.22 2.33
N ALA A 88 -8.36 -6.47 3.20
CA ALA A 88 -9.01 -5.23 2.83
C ALA A 88 -8.10 -4.00 3.06
N SER A 89 -8.27 -2.98 2.23
CA SER A 89 -7.64 -1.67 2.44
C SER A 89 -8.08 -1.04 3.76
N GLY A 90 -7.16 -0.36 4.44
CA GLY A 90 -7.39 0.24 5.76
C GLY A 90 -7.19 -0.72 6.94
N THR A 91 -6.98 -2.01 6.67
CA THR A 91 -6.57 -2.98 7.70
C THR A 91 -5.15 -2.67 8.16
N VAL A 92 -4.91 -2.82 9.46
CA VAL A 92 -3.58 -2.76 10.06
C VAL A 92 -3.15 -4.17 10.43
N LEU A 93 -1.99 -4.59 9.91
CA LEU A 93 -1.33 -5.83 10.31
C LEU A 93 -0.20 -5.51 11.26
N GLN A 94 -0.09 -6.26 12.35
CA GLN A 94 1.09 -6.29 13.21
C GLN A 94 1.95 -7.50 12.83
N ILE A 95 3.24 -7.27 12.61
CA ILE A 95 4.24 -8.30 12.26
C ILE A 95 5.27 -8.36 13.39
N GLY A 96 5.43 -9.55 13.98
CA GLY A 96 6.20 -9.69 15.21
C GLY A 96 5.63 -8.80 16.31
N ASP A 97 6.53 -8.22 17.13
CA ASP A 97 6.11 -7.42 18.28
C ASP A 97 5.99 -5.91 17.96
N ALA A 98 6.73 -5.41 16.97
CA ALA A 98 6.90 -3.97 16.78
C ALA A 98 6.33 -3.43 15.48
N VAL A 99 6.48 -4.15 14.35
CA VAL A 99 6.17 -3.61 13.02
C VAL A 99 4.66 -3.56 12.81
N ARG A 100 4.17 -2.41 12.33
CA ARG A 100 2.77 -2.26 11.92
C ARG A 100 2.71 -1.78 10.49
N LEU A 101 1.90 -2.48 9.69
CA LEU A 101 1.67 -2.17 8.28
C LEU A 101 0.20 -1.78 8.09
N ARG A 102 -0.04 -0.65 7.43
CA ARG A 102 -1.36 -0.29 6.89
C ARG A 102 -1.49 -0.86 5.50
N LEU A 103 -2.51 -1.67 5.26
CA LEU A 103 -2.84 -2.15 3.92
C LEU A 103 -3.46 -1.02 3.09
N MET A 104 -2.90 -0.79 1.90
CA MET A 104 -3.30 0.31 1.04
C MET A 104 -4.31 -0.16 -0.02
N PHE A 105 -3.91 -0.99 -0.96
CA PHE A 105 -4.75 -1.53 -2.03
C PHE A 105 -4.12 -2.77 -2.65
N GLN A 106 -4.90 -3.53 -3.41
CA GLN A 106 -4.40 -4.70 -4.13
C GLN A 106 -3.44 -4.28 -5.24
N CYS A 107 -2.32 -4.99 -5.34
CA CYS A 107 -1.35 -4.74 -6.39
C CYS A 107 -1.94 -5.15 -7.75
N GLU A 108 -1.92 -4.22 -8.70
CA GLU A 108 -2.44 -4.45 -10.03
C GLU A 108 -1.60 -5.51 -10.76
N ALA A 109 -2.26 -6.46 -11.41
CA ALA A 109 -1.60 -7.37 -12.34
C ALA A 109 -1.04 -6.56 -13.52
N CYS A 110 0.23 -6.76 -13.84
CA CYS A 110 0.88 -6.06 -14.96
C CYS A 110 1.51 -7.05 -15.92
N GLY A 111 1.62 -6.66 -17.19
CA GLY A 111 2.18 -7.50 -18.26
C GLY A 111 3.62 -7.95 -18.01
N HIS A 112 4.35 -7.34 -17.06
CA HIS A 112 5.67 -7.81 -16.64
C HIS A 112 5.65 -9.26 -16.13
N LEU A 113 4.54 -9.71 -15.54
CA LEU A 113 4.37 -11.08 -15.07
C LEU A 113 4.37 -12.09 -16.22
N ASP A 114 3.92 -11.69 -17.41
CA ASP A 114 3.88 -12.55 -18.58
C ASP A 114 5.26 -12.87 -19.15
N ALA A 115 6.29 -12.10 -18.76
CA ALA A 115 7.68 -12.42 -19.07
C ALA A 115 8.18 -13.68 -18.32
N PHE A 116 7.58 -14.01 -17.17
CA PHE A 116 7.90 -15.21 -16.42
C PHE A 116 7.04 -16.41 -16.84
N GLN A 117 5.77 -16.16 -17.11
CA GLN A 117 4.84 -17.18 -17.58
C GLN A 117 3.70 -16.53 -18.35
N ALA A 118 3.56 -16.92 -19.62
CA ALA A 118 2.55 -16.37 -20.52
C ALA A 118 1.12 -16.47 -19.95
N GLY A 119 0.38 -15.38 -20.00
CA GLY A 119 -1.02 -15.30 -19.58
C GLY A 119 -1.23 -15.28 -18.05
N VAL A 120 -0.17 -15.20 -17.25
CA VAL A 120 -0.30 -15.13 -15.78
C VAL A 120 -0.94 -13.82 -15.33
N SER A 121 -0.64 -12.71 -16.01
CA SER A 121 -1.24 -11.40 -15.67
C SER A 121 -2.77 -11.42 -15.74
N GLY A 122 -3.35 -12.15 -16.69
CA GLY A 122 -4.81 -12.31 -16.84
C GLY A 122 -5.45 -13.26 -15.82
N ARG A 123 -4.68 -14.19 -15.23
CA ARG A 123 -5.17 -15.21 -14.30
C ARG A 123 -5.00 -14.87 -12.84
N ILE A 124 -4.02 -14.03 -12.50
CA ILE A 124 -3.62 -13.78 -11.11
C ILE A 124 -4.62 -12.90 -10.37
N GLY A 125 -5.19 -11.87 -11.01
CA GLY A 125 -6.16 -10.95 -10.41
C GLY A 125 -5.67 -10.36 -9.09
N ARG A 126 -6.55 -10.34 -8.08
CA ARG A 126 -6.24 -9.86 -6.71
C ARG A 126 -5.14 -10.65 -5.99
N ARG A 127 -4.85 -11.87 -6.43
CA ARG A 127 -3.79 -12.71 -5.86
C ARG A 127 -2.37 -12.23 -6.18
N ARG A 128 -2.25 -11.09 -6.92
CA ARG A 128 -0.96 -10.42 -7.16
C ARG A 128 -0.29 -9.97 -5.85
N GLY A 129 -1.06 -9.80 -4.79
CA GLY A 129 -0.62 -9.35 -3.48
C GLY A 129 -1.19 -7.99 -3.10
N VAL A 130 -0.99 -7.60 -1.86
CA VAL A 130 -1.47 -6.34 -1.28
C VAL A 130 -0.30 -5.41 -0.96
N LEU A 131 -0.47 -4.15 -1.29
CA LEU A 131 0.50 -3.09 -1.01
C LEU A 131 0.23 -2.48 0.36
N ALA A 132 1.29 -2.10 1.05
CA ALA A 132 1.21 -1.54 2.38
C ALA A 132 2.17 -0.37 2.60
N ARG A 133 1.88 0.42 3.65
CA ARG A 133 2.77 1.42 4.25
C ARG A 133 3.19 0.99 5.64
N VAL A 134 4.39 1.35 6.02
CA VAL A 134 4.92 1.12 7.38
C VAL A 134 4.41 2.22 8.30
N LEU A 135 3.61 1.86 9.32
CA LEU A 135 3.14 2.76 10.37
C LEU A 135 4.09 2.79 11.57
N ALA A 136 4.60 1.61 11.97
CA ALA A 136 5.60 1.48 13.03
C ALA A 136 6.75 0.61 12.52
N GLY A 137 7.95 1.07 12.75
CA GLY A 137 9.18 0.43 12.29
C GLY A 137 9.66 -0.69 13.21
N GLY A 138 10.67 -1.41 12.74
CA GLY A 138 11.33 -2.51 13.44
C GLY A 138 11.85 -3.57 12.47
N ILE A 139 12.42 -4.61 13.03
CA ILE A 139 12.99 -5.72 12.25
C ILE A 139 11.92 -6.79 12.00
N VAL A 140 11.81 -7.22 10.76
CA VAL A 140 10.98 -8.36 10.32
C VAL A 140 11.89 -9.54 10.00
N ARG A 141 11.50 -10.74 10.45
CA ARG A 141 12.21 -12.00 10.18
C ARG A 141 11.25 -13.08 9.68
N PRO A 142 11.74 -14.06 8.91
CA PRO A 142 10.96 -15.28 8.67
C PRO A 142 10.60 -15.93 10.01
N GLY A 143 9.36 -16.39 10.13
CA GLY A 143 8.82 -16.92 11.38
C GLY A 143 8.03 -15.90 12.20
N ASP A 144 8.14 -14.60 11.94
CA ASP A 144 7.36 -13.59 12.65
C ASP A 144 5.87 -13.80 12.44
N ARG A 145 5.11 -13.76 13.53
CA ARG A 145 3.66 -13.87 13.50
C ARG A 145 3.04 -12.60 12.91
N ILE A 146 1.98 -12.79 12.15
CA ILE A 146 1.16 -11.72 11.61
C ILE A 146 -0.18 -11.74 12.35
N ARG A 147 -0.57 -10.60 12.93
CA ARG A 147 -1.88 -10.39 13.57
C ARG A 147 -2.65 -9.35 12.77
N ASP A 148 -3.90 -9.64 12.47
CA ASP A 148 -4.83 -8.68 11.91
C ASP A 148 -5.44 -7.86 13.06
N LEU A 149 -5.15 -6.56 13.08
CA LEU A 149 -5.69 -5.61 14.08
C LEU A 149 -7.02 -4.99 13.63
N GLY A 150 -7.53 -5.43 12.49
CA GLY A 150 -8.78 -4.93 11.93
C GLY A 150 -8.62 -3.74 10.99
N ARG A 151 -9.75 -3.38 10.38
CA ARG A 151 -9.84 -2.25 9.45
C ARG A 151 -10.12 -0.96 10.21
N ILE A 152 -9.08 -0.36 10.75
CA ILE A 152 -9.15 0.79 11.66
C ILE A 152 -8.71 2.11 11.02
N LEU A 153 -8.30 2.09 9.75
CA LEU A 153 -7.88 3.27 8.99
C LEU A 153 -8.73 3.46 7.73
N PRO A 154 -8.81 4.70 7.20
CA PRO A 154 -9.54 4.96 5.97
C PRO A 154 -9.05 4.10 4.81
N ALA A 155 -9.97 3.59 4.00
CA ALA A 155 -9.63 2.76 2.85
C ALA A 155 -9.08 3.59 1.69
N TRP A 156 -8.16 2.99 0.95
CA TRP A 156 -7.75 3.40 -0.38
C TRP A 156 -8.37 2.46 -1.41
N ASP A 157 -8.78 3.00 -2.54
CA ASP A 157 -9.48 2.23 -3.55
C ASP A 157 -8.52 1.36 -4.37
N ASP A 158 -8.98 0.19 -4.82
CA ASP A 158 -8.23 -0.64 -5.76
C ASP A 158 -8.19 -0.02 -7.17
N ASP A 159 -9.20 0.78 -7.56
CA ASP A 159 -9.18 1.54 -8.82
C ASP A 159 -8.25 2.75 -8.71
N TRP A 160 -7.23 2.78 -9.54
CA TRP A 160 -6.27 3.86 -9.59
C TRP A 160 -6.89 5.24 -9.89
N ARG A 161 -8.02 5.30 -10.63
CA ARG A 161 -8.72 6.56 -10.91
C ARG A 161 -9.37 7.13 -9.67
N ALA A 162 -9.93 6.26 -8.85
CA ALA A 162 -10.50 6.65 -7.56
C ALA A 162 -9.40 7.14 -6.60
N ARG A 163 -8.21 6.49 -6.60
CA ARG A 163 -7.05 6.97 -5.83
C ARG A 163 -6.56 8.35 -6.30
N VAL A 164 -6.50 8.57 -7.61
CA VAL A 164 -6.18 9.89 -8.17
C VAL A 164 -7.19 10.95 -7.71
N ALA A 165 -8.49 10.62 -7.74
CA ALA A 165 -9.54 11.51 -7.25
C ALA A 165 -9.40 11.79 -5.74
N GLN A 166 -9.00 10.78 -4.95
CA GLN A 166 -8.76 10.92 -3.50
C GLN A 166 -7.61 11.89 -3.23
N VAL A 167 -6.49 11.77 -3.94
CA VAL A 167 -5.35 12.70 -3.83
C VAL A 167 -5.74 14.12 -4.24
N LEU A 168 -6.50 14.28 -5.33
CA LEU A 168 -6.95 15.60 -5.80
C LEU A 168 -7.92 16.27 -4.83
N ARG A 169 -8.75 15.50 -4.11
CA ARG A 169 -9.63 16.05 -3.05
C ARG A 169 -8.86 16.53 -1.83
N ALA A 170 -7.73 15.88 -1.53
CA ALA A 170 -6.86 16.28 -0.42
C ALA A 170 -5.94 17.46 -0.75
N LEU A 171 -5.87 17.88 -2.03
CA LEU A 171 -5.01 18.97 -2.46
C LEU A 171 -5.43 20.29 -1.80
N PRO A 172 -4.55 20.98 -1.06
CA PRO A 172 -4.86 22.26 -0.44
C PRO A 172 -5.21 23.35 -1.46
N ASP A 173 -6.04 24.31 -1.05
CA ASP A 173 -6.41 25.42 -1.90
C ASP A 173 -5.21 26.27 -2.31
N GLY A 174 -5.24 26.73 -3.56
CA GLY A 174 -4.16 27.54 -4.13
C GLY A 174 -2.88 26.74 -4.48
N MET A 175 -2.87 25.41 -4.29
CA MET A 175 -1.75 24.56 -4.69
C MET A 175 -2.08 23.74 -5.94
N VAL A 176 -1.03 23.25 -6.59
CA VAL A 176 -1.11 22.33 -7.74
C VAL A 176 -0.24 21.12 -7.52
N LEU A 177 -0.44 20.06 -8.33
CA LEU A 177 0.42 18.89 -8.40
C LEU A 177 1.03 18.77 -9.80
N SER A 178 2.29 18.33 -9.89
CA SER A 178 2.75 17.77 -11.17
C SER A 178 2.12 16.39 -11.40
N TYR A 179 1.95 15.97 -12.66
CA TYR A 179 1.45 14.61 -12.94
C TYR A 179 2.34 13.53 -12.36
N ALA A 180 3.66 13.75 -12.31
CA ALA A 180 4.59 12.82 -11.68
C ALA A 180 4.33 12.68 -10.17
N GLN A 181 4.13 13.82 -9.48
CA GLN A 181 3.81 13.83 -8.05
C GLN A 181 2.43 13.20 -7.77
N LEU A 182 1.43 13.51 -8.61
CA LEU A 182 0.11 12.89 -8.51
C LEU A 182 0.17 11.36 -8.67
N ALA A 183 0.97 10.87 -9.64
CA ALA A 183 1.19 9.43 -9.81
C ALA A 183 1.85 8.80 -8.58
N ARG A 184 2.88 9.45 -8.04
CA ARG A 184 3.60 9.00 -6.84
C ARG A 184 2.68 8.89 -5.64
N LEU A 185 1.92 9.94 -5.34
CA LEU A 185 0.99 9.99 -4.19
C LEU A 185 -0.18 9.01 -4.35
N ALA A 186 -0.72 8.85 -5.56
CA ALA A 186 -1.80 7.89 -5.82
C ALA A 186 -1.33 6.44 -6.00
N GLY A 187 -0.02 6.19 -5.94
CA GLY A 187 0.56 4.87 -6.15
C GLY A 187 0.30 4.31 -7.56
N VAL A 188 0.33 5.16 -8.56
CA VAL A 188 0.08 4.81 -9.97
C VAL A 188 1.42 4.79 -10.72
N GLN A 189 1.58 3.84 -11.63
CA GLN A 189 2.80 3.78 -12.45
C GLN A 189 2.89 5.02 -13.36
N SER A 190 4.11 5.53 -13.57
CA SER A 190 4.36 6.73 -14.39
C SER A 190 3.85 6.63 -15.82
N SER A 191 3.72 5.42 -16.38
CA SER A 191 3.14 5.17 -17.70
C SER A 191 1.70 5.66 -17.83
N TYR A 192 0.94 5.72 -16.72
CA TYR A 192 -0.44 6.22 -16.69
C TYR A 192 -0.54 7.75 -16.72
N CYS A 193 0.56 8.49 -16.51
CA CYS A 193 0.55 9.96 -16.54
C CYS A 193 -0.01 10.53 -17.85
N ARG A 194 0.05 9.79 -18.95
CA ARG A 194 -0.54 10.20 -20.24
C ARG A 194 -2.07 10.33 -20.17
N ALA A 195 -2.73 9.58 -19.30
CA ALA A 195 -4.18 9.63 -19.13
C ALA A 195 -4.63 10.77 -18.19
N PHE A 196 -3.74 11.34 -17.40
CA PHE A 196 -4.09 12.29 -16.34
C PHE A 196 -4.74 13.58 -16.86
N PRO A 197 -4.32 14.22 -17.98
CA PRO A 197 -4.97 15.44 -18.44
C PRO A 197 -6.48 15.26 -18.65
N ARG A 198 -6.87 14.16 -19.29
CA ARG A 198 -8.28 13.82 -19.55
C ARG A 198 -9.01 13.45 -18.25
N LEU A 199 -8.37 12.63 -17.38
CA LEU A 199 -8.95 12.19 -16.13
C LEU A 199 -9.19 13.37 -15.17
N VAL A 200 -8.16 14.19 -14.94
CA VAL A 200 -8.22 15.36 -14.04
C VAL A 200 -9.30 16.36 -14.48
N LYS A 201 -9.40 16.61 -15.79
CA LYS A 201 -10.48 17.44 -16.36
C LYS A 201 -11.85 16.80 -16.13
N GLY A 202 -11.99 15.50 -16.38
CA GLY A 202 -13.27 14.78 -16.19
C GLY A 202 -13.72 14.71 -14.74
N LEU A 203 -12.79 14.77 -13.79
CA LEU A 203 -13.06 14.81 -12.35
C LEU A 203 -13.37 16.24 -11.84
N GLY A 204 -13.34 17.27 -12.69
CA GLY A 204 -13.58 18.65 -12.29
C GLY A 204 -12.39 19.38 -11.68
N TYR A 205 -11.19 18.81 -11.76
CA TYR A 205 -9.94 19.38 -11.19
C TYR A 205 -9.02 19.98 -12.27
N ALA A 206 -9.58 20.46 -13.39
CA ALA A 206 -8.79 21.11 -14.43
C ALA A 206 -7.87 22.21 -13.85
N GLY A 207 -6.58 22.17 -14.22
CA GLY A 207 -5.56 23.11 -13.70
C GLY A 207 -5.01 22.78 -12.30
N LYS A 208 -5.59 21.84 -11.56
CA LYS A 208 -5.07 21.41 -10.24
C LYS A 208 -3.90 20.41 -10.35
N ALA A 209 -3.83 19.67 -11.45
CA ALA A 209 -2.66 18.86 -11.80
C ALA A 209 -2.20 19.21 -13.21
N VAL A 210 -0.88 19.37 -13.38
CA VAL A 210 -0.27 19.90 -14.58
C VAL A 210 1.00 19.11 -14.95
N SER A 211 1.54 19.35 -16.15
CA SER A 211 2.87 18.80 -16.52
C SER A 211 3.96 19.38 -15.61
N GLY A 212 5.07 18.66 -15.44
CA GLY A 212 6.21 19.15 -14.66
C GLY A 212 6.73 20.51 -15.15
N GLN A 213 6.75 20.74 -16.44
CA GLN A 213 7.15 22.01 -17.03
C GLN A 213 6.16 23.14 -16.69
N ALA A 214 4.86 22.88 -16.73
CA ALA A 214 3.83 23.85 -16.38
C ALA A 214 3.73 24.10 -14.85
N ALA A 215 4.31 23.22 -14.03
CA ALA A 215 4.37 23.37 -12.58
C ALA A 215 5.46 24.36 -12.12
N VAL A 216 6.40 24.72 -12.99
CA VAL A 216 7.51 25.63 -12.66
C VAL A 216 6.95 27.00 -12.29
N GLY A 217 7.35 27.51 -11.12
CA GLY A 217 6.89 28.78 -10.58
C GLY A 217 5.51 28.75 -9.88
N LEU A 218 4.83 27.61 -9.89
CA LEU A 218 3.57 27.43 -9.15
C LEU A 218 3.84 26.88 -7.74
N ARG A 219 2.89 27.11 -6.83
CA ARG A 219 2.92 26.54 -5.48
C ARG A 219 2.52 25.07 -5.55
N CYS A 220 3.53 24.18 -5.54
CA CYS A 220 3.32 22.75 -5.66
C CYS A 220 3.19 22.08 -4.28
N TRP A 221 2.13 21.29 -4.10
CA TRP A 221 1.97 20.42 -2.95
C TRP A 221 2.83 19.18 -3.07
N GLN A 222 3.53 18.82 -2.00
CA GLN A 222 4.39 17.63 -1.98
C GLN A 222 3.70 16.41 -1.36
N GLY A 223 2.47 16.55 -0.85
CA GLY A 223 1.71 15.46 -0.24
C GLY A 223 1.69 15.50 1.29
N GLU A 224 2.03 16.64 1.88
CA GLU A 224 2.01 16.83 3.33
C GLU A 224 0.62 16.52 3.87
N GLY A 225 0.55 15.71 4.94
CA GLY A 225 -0.69 15.32 5.59
C GLY A 225 -1.49 14.22 4.89
N LEU A 226 -1.16 13.83 3.65
CA LEU A 226 -1.96 12.84 2.90
C LEU A 226 -2.00 11.46 3.57
N PHE A 227 -0.95 11.09 4.27
CA PHE A 227 -0.78 9.80 4.93
C PHE A 227 -0.75 9.90 6.46
N ASP A 228 -1.04 11.08 7.01
CA ASP A 228 -1.13 11.32 8.44
C ASP A 228 -2.51 10.86 8.94
N ASP A 229 -2.66 9.54 9.03
CA ASP A 229 -3.90 8.94 9.49
C ASP A 229 -3.95 8.94 11.01
N ALA A 230 -4.76 9.82 11.59
CA ALA A 230 -5.23 9.63 12.94
C ALA A 230 -6.10 8.36 12.98
N PRO A 231 -5.92 7.46 13.97
CA PRO A 231 -6.82 6.32 14.12
C PRO A 231 -8.25 6.83 14.24
N VAL A 232 -9.18 6.18 13.52
CA VAL A 232 -10.61 6.48 13.65
C VAL A 232 -10.97 6.21 15.10
N GLN A 233 -11.28 7.27 15.87
CA GLN A 233 -11.86 7.11 17.19
C GLN A 233 -13.19 6.41 16.98
N GLN A 234 -13.35 5.20 17.53
CA GLN A 234 -14.65 4.57 17.62
C GLN A 234 -15.53 5.51 18.42
N ALA A 235 -16.57 6.05 17.79
CA ALA A 235 -17.62 6.79 18.49
C ALA A 235 -18.23 5.82 19.51
N HIS A 236 -17.92 6.04 20.78
CA HIS A 236 -18.70 5.47 21.87
C HIS A 236 -20.10 6.05 21.72
N GLU A 237 -21.07 5.23 21.33
CA GLU A 237 -22.47 5.50 21.56
C GLU A 237 -22.66 5.54 23.09
N GLU A 238 -22.64 6.72 23.65
CA GLU A 238 -23.16 6.96 25.00
C GLU A 238 -24.65 6.65 24.97
N GLY A 239 -25.00 5.44 25.40
CA GLY A 239 -26.35 5.07 25.71
C GLY A 239 -26.89 6.01 26.79
N HIS A 240 -27.81 6.85 26.39
CA HIS A 240 -28.61 7.68 27.29
C HIS A 240 -29.56 6.73 28.03
N GLU A 241 -29.18 6.29 29.24
CA GLU A 241 -30.12 5.70 30.18
C GLU A 241 -30.97 6.82 30.80
N ASP A 242 -32.14 7.05 30.24
CA ASP A 242 -33.20 7.79 30.91
C ASP A 242 -33.70 6.97 32.11
N ASN A 243 -33.41 7.51 33.27
CA ASN A 243 -33.92 7.02 34.55
C ASN A 243 -35.29 7.64 34.80
N GLN A 244 -36.32 6.81 34.87
CA GLN A 244 -37.59 7.11 35.52
C GLN A 244 -37.85 6.14 36.65
#